data_f33a240d0d5e78f76c545efcf3e76c7d
#
_entry.id   f33a240d0d5e78f76c545efcf3e76c7d
#
_cell.length_a   1.000
_cell.length_b   1.000
_cell.length_c   1.000
_cell.angle_alpha   90.00
_cell.angle_beta   90.00
_cell.angle_gamma   90.00
#
_symmetry.space_group_name_H-M   'P 1'
#
loop_
_entity.id
_entity.type
_entity.pdbx_description
1 polymer ?
#
loop_
_entity_poly.entity_id
_entity_poly.type
_entity_poly.pdbx_seq_one_letter_code
_entity_poly.pdbx_strand_id
1 'polypeptide(L)'
;MSKITNRSVFIPEGASAATDIPASSQIWTKTVAGGSVLMHTNDAGVDHNINGIARSADFSTATGTTVAVSGIPLGVEGIDICFEGVSTDGSGEMLIQLGTASGLETSGYRSRSVDDAGNDDGRTTHMIITYGVAAGNQLDGICSMRLKDSANNTWVWSGSWARSGTVGMNFFAGFKSLGGAITRFDLTNTAANTWDAGDLVLYYS
;
A
#
# COMPACT_ATOMS: atom_id res chain seq x y z
N MET A 1 -3.55 47.88 -2.78
CA MET A 1 -4.31 46.65 -3.16
C MET A 1 -3.62 46.06 -4.37
N SER A 2 -2.93 44.94 -4.20
CA SER A 2 -2.25 44.24 -5.31
C SER A 2 -3.28 43.43 -6.05
N LYS A 3 -3.39 43.68 -7.35
CA LYS A 3 -4.30 42.98 -8.25
C LYS A 3 -3.71 41.59 -8.52
N ILE A 4 -4.30 40.53 -7.95
CA ILE A 4 -3.96 39.15 -8.33
C ILE A 4 -4.49 38.93 -9.74
N THR A 5 -3.61 39.00 -10.73
CA THR A 5 -3.91 38.55 -12.06
C THR A 5 -3.92 37.02 -12.06
N ASN A 6 -5.09 36.38 -12.26
CA ASN A 6 -5.21 34.95 -12.54
C ASN A 6 -4.34 34.63 -13.79
N ARG A 7 -3.13 34.12 -13.58
CA ARG A 7 -2.37 33.47 -14.62
C ARG A 7 -2.68 31.97 -14.54
N SER A 8 -3.38 31.48 -15.54
CA SER A 8 -3.47 30.04 -15.74
C SER A 8 -2.06 29.52 -16.04
N VAL A 9 -1.50 28.74 -15.12
CA VAL A 9 -0.24 28.04 -15.35
C VAL A 9 -0.58 26.77 -16.14
N PHE A 10 -0.16 26.73 -17.40
CA PHE A 10 -0.22 25.50 -18.20
C PHE A 10 0.98 24.64 -17.81
N ILE A 11 0.72 23.46 -17.25
CA ILE A 11 1.73 22.48 -16.89
C ILE A 11 1.69 21.40 -17.98
N PRO A 12 2.73 21.27 -18.84
CA PRO A 12 2.76 20.22 -19.86
C PRO A 12 2.76 18.84 -19.23
N GLU A 13 2.02 17.89 -19.82
CA GLU A 13 2.12 16.48 -19.44
C GLU A 13 3.54 15.96 -19.67
N GLY A 14 4.08 15.20 -18.71
CA GLY A 14 5.38 14.55 -18.82
C GLY A 14 6.59 15.42 -18.46
N ALA A 15 6.38 16.63 -17.96
CA ALA A 15 7.50 17.42 -17.44
C ALA A 15 8.03 16.77 -16.14
N SER A 16 9.30 16.34 -16.16
CA SER A 16 10.04 16.16 -14.92
C SER A 16 10.28 17.53 -14.29
N ALA A 17 10.41 17.60 -12.95
CA ALA A 17 10.83 18.84 -12.29
C ALA A 17 12.07 19.38 -12.99
N ALA A 18 12.00 20.62 -13.44
CA ALA A 18 13.19 21.29 -13.94
C ALA A 18 14.23 21.31 -12.83
N THR A 19 15.50 21.19 -13.20
CA THR A 19 16.65 21.22 -12.28
C THR A 19 16.41 22.22 -11.16
N ASP A 20 16.49 21.75 -9.93
CA ASP A 20 16.22 22.49 -8.71
C ASP A 20 16.56 23.98 -8.81
N ILE A 21 15.55 24.84 -8.71
CA ILE A 21 15.76 26.24 -8.46
C ILE A 21 15.85 26.37 -6.94
N PRO A 22 17.02 26.62 -6.35
CA PRO A 22 17.18 26.73 -4.90
C PRO A 22 16.19 27.73 -4.32
N ALA A 23 15.51 27.34 -3.23
CA ALA A 23 14.50 28.12 -2.51
C ALA A 23 13.21 28.46 -3.30
N SER A 24 12.79 27.60 -4.22
CA SER A 24 11.48 27.74 -4.88
C SER A 24 10.66 26.47 -4.80
N SER A 25 9.39 26.60 -4.45
CA SER A 25 8.42 25.52 -4.53
C SER A 25 7.94 25.37 -5.98
N GLN A 26 7.94 24.16 -6.52
CA GLN A 26 7.49 23.86 -7.88
C GLN A 26 6.22 23.02 -7.86
N ILE A 27 5.30 23.30 -8.78
CA ILE A 27 4.13 22.46 -9.06
C ILE A 27 4.32 21.84 -10.43
N TRP A 28 4.22 20.53 -10.53
CA TRP A 28 4.42 19.77 -11.75
C TRP A 28 3.58 18.49 -11.78
N THR A 29 3.50 17.82 -12.92
CA THR A 29 2.77 16.56 -13.05
C THR A 29 3.74 15.39 -13.15
N LYS A 30 3.48 14.32 -12.40
CA LYS A 30 4.20 13.06 -12.47
C LYS A 30 3.26 11.99 -13.03
N THR A 31 3.71 11.28 -14.06
CA THR A 31 3.00 10.10 -14.54
C THR A 31 3.29 8.95 -13.59
N VAL A 32 2.26 8.43 -12.95
CA VAL A 32 2.29 7.20 -12.15
C VAL A 32 1.42 6.16 -12.84
N ALA A 33 1.61 4.89 -12.52
CA ALA A 33 0.83 3.81 -13.12
C ALA A 33 -0.67 4.11 -13.05
N GLY A 34 -1.29 4.34 -14.23
CA GLY A 34 -2.73 4.61 -14.34
C GLY A 34 -3.17 6.08 -14.41
N GLY A 35 -2.24 7.06 -14.34
CA GLY A 35 -2.63 8.47 -14.47
C GLY A 35 -1.53 9.48 -14.20
N SER A 36 -1.89 10.76 -14.30
CA SER A 36 -1.00 11.87 -13.94
C SER A 36 -1.40 12.42 -12.57
N VAL A 37 -0.41 12.62 -11.72
CA VAL A 37 -0.55 13.17 -10.37
C VAL A 37 0.04 14.56 -10.35
N LEU A 38 -0.67 15.51 -9.76
CA LEU A 38 -0.13 16.86 -9.52
C LEU A 38 0.77 16.82 -8.28
N MET A 39 2.02 17.24 -8.47
CA MET A 39 3.04 17.22 -7.44
C MET A 39 3.43 18.65 -7.04
N HIS A 40 3.82 18.80 -5.81
CA HIS A 40 4.48 19.98 -5.28
C HIS A 40 5.84 19.56 -4.73
N THR A 41 6.90 20.14 -5.26
CA THR A 41 8.24 19.97 -4.66
C THR A 41 8.50 21.16 -3.74
N ASN A 42 8.79 20.90 -2.47
CA ASN A 42 9.15 21.95 -1.52
C ASN A 42 10.60 22.40 -1.72
N ASP A 43 10.99 23.46 -1.04
CA ASP A 43 12.35 24.04 -1.07
C ASP A 43 13.46 23.10 -0.52
N ALA A 44 13.10 22.00 0.13
CA ALA A 44 14.01 20.92 0.51
C ALA A 44 14.15 19.84 -0.58
N GLY A 45 13.51 20.02 -1.76
CA GLY A 45 13.53 19.05 -2.85
C GLY A 45 12.62 17.83 -2.62
N VAL A 46 11.68 17.91 -1.66
CA VAL A 46 10.75 16.81 -1.37
C VAL A 46 9.47 16.97 -2.17
N ASP A 47 9.10 15.93 -2.91
CA ASP A 47 7.89 15.87 -3.72
C ASP A 47 6.68 15.46 -2.86
N HIS A 48 5.61 16.24 -2.95
CA HIS A 48 4.33 15.96 -2.31
C HIS A 48 3.22 15.84 -3.37
N ASN A 49 2.38 14.82 -3.22
CA ASN A 49 1.18 14.69 -4.03
C ASN A 49 0.10 15.68 -3.53
N ILE A 50 -0.34 16.59 -4.38
CA ILE A 50 -1.38 17.58 -4.06
C ILE A 50 -2.77 17.27 -4.62
N ASN A 51 -2.91 16.19 -5.40
CA ASN A 51 -4.20 15.74 -5.91
C ASN A 51 -5.03 14.95 -4.89
N GLY A 52 -4.50 14.73 -3.68
CA GLY A 52 -5.13 13.89 -2.68
C GLY A 52 -4.86 12.40 -2.95
N ILE A 53 -5.90 11.63 -3.31
CA ILE A 53 -5.79 10.18 -3.49
C ILE A 53 -5.39 9.83 -4.91
N ALA A 54 -4.28 9.12 -5.10
CA ALA A 54 -3.88 8.51 -6.37
C ALA A 54 -4.18 7.00 -6.34
N ARG A 55 -4.65 6.46 -7.48
CA ARG A 55 -4.94 5.01 -7.63
C ARG A 55 -3.82 4.35 -8.44
N SER A 56 -3.39 3.15 -8.02
CA SER A 56 -2.50 2.29 -8.83
C SER A 56 -3.25 1.63 -10.00
N ALA A 57 -2.52 0.95 -10.89
CA ALA A 57 -3.10 -0.10 -11.72
C ALA A 57 -3.56 -1.28 -10.84
N ASP A 58 -4.39 -2.16 -11.41
CA ASP A 58 -4.78 -3.39 -10.75
C ASP A 58 -3.61 -4.39 -10.81
N PHE A 59 -3.37 -5.07 -9.70
CA PHE A 59 -2.40 -6.15 -9.60
C PHE A 59 -3.14 -7.47 -9.53
N SER A 60 -3.00 -8.31 -10.56
CA SER A 60 -3.56 -9.66 -10.52
C SER A 60 -2.91 -10.48 -9.42
N THR A 61 -3.73 -11.15 -8.63
CA THR A 61 -3.27 -12.13 -7.64
C THR A 61 -3.32 -13.56 -8.17
N ALA A 62 -3.74 -13.79 -9.41
CA ALA A 62 -3.78 -15.11 -10.04
C ALA A 62 -2.40 -15.53 -10.60
N THR A 63 -1.35 -15.49 -9.76
CA THR A 63 0.01 -15.79 -10.22
C THR A 63 0.99 -16.15 -9.10
N GLY A 64 1.63 -17.31 -9.23
CA GLY A 64 2.74 -17.71 -8.38
C GLY A 64 2.41 -17.77 -6.88
N THR A 65 3.44 -17.91 -6.06
CA THR A 65 3.33 -18.00 -4.59
C THR A 65 3.48 -16.65 -3.88
N THR A 66 3.83 -15.60 -4.63
CA THR A 66 4.05 -14.24 -4.14
C THR A 66 3.54 -13.24 -5.15
N VAL A 67 2.78 -12.27 -4.70
CA VAL A 67 2.38 -11.09 -5.49
C VAL A 67 3.25 -9.91 -5.05
N ALA A 68 4.21 -9.55 -5.89
CA ALA A 68 5.11 -8.43 -5.60
C ALA A 68 4.52 -7.12 -6.10
N VAL A 69 4.29 -6.19 -5.19
CA VAL A 69 3.84 -4.83 -5.49
C VAL A 69 5.01 -3.87 -5.29
N SER A 70 5.38 -3.16 -6.33
CA SER A 70 6.50 -2.21 -6.30
C SER A 70 6.11 -0.87 -6.89
N GLY A 71 6.96 0.12 -6.74
CA GLY A 71 6.73 1.45 -7.27
C GLY A 71 5.77 2.29 -6.43
N ILE A 72 5.64 2.00 -5.13
CA ILE A 72 4.94 2.88 -4.19
C ILE A 72 5.63 4.24 -4.23
N PRO A 73 4.90 5.33 -4.52
CA PRO A 73 5.50 6.66 -4.62
C PRO A 73 6.15 7.10 -3.30
N LEU A 74 7.27 7.81 -3.41
CA LEU A 74 7.87 8.43 -2.23
C LEU A 74 6.95 9.53 -1.69
N GLY A 75 6.95 9.70 -0.37
CA GLY A 75 6.18 10.74 0.30
C GLY A 75 4.70 10.41 0.52
N VAL A 76 4.26 9.18 0.25
CA VAL A 76 2.92 8.75 0.65
C VAL A 76 2.81 8.66 2.17
N GLU A 77 1.70 9.13 2.71
CA GLU A 77 1.37 9.08 4.15
C GLU A 77 0.22 8.11 4.44
N GLY A 78 -0.50 7.69 3.40
CA GLY A 78 -1.57 6.70 3.46
C GLY A 78 -1.55 5.74 2.29
N ILE A 79 -1.86 4.47 2.57
CA ILE A 79 -2.04 3.43 1.56
C ILE A 79 -3.27 2.63 1.95
N ASP A 80 -4.28 2.63 1.09
CA ASP A 80 -5.40 1.73 1.21
C ASP A 80 -5.24 0.64 0.15
N ILE A 81 -5.21 -0.62 0.57
CA ILE A 81 -5.13 -1.80 -0.28
C ILE A 81 -6.51 -2.42 -0.32
N CYS A 82 -7.16 -2.35 -1.47
CA CYS A 82 -8.46 -3.00 -1.70
C CYS A 82 -8.21 -4.34 -2.38
N PHE A 83 -8.86 -5.37 -1.91
CA PHE A 83 -8.76 -6.74 -2.40
C PHE A 83 -10.12 -7.20 -2.89
N GLU A 84 -10.19 -7.84 -4.06
CA GLU A 84 -11.40 -8.38 -4.65
C GLU A 84 -11.16 -9.82 -5.11
N GLY A 85 -11.93 -10.75 -4.55
CA GLY A 85 -11.91 -12.16 -4.93
C GLY A 85 -10.59 -12.88 -4.73
N VAL A 86 -9.72 -12.41 -3.85
CA VAL A 86 -8.36 -12.95 -3.67
C VAL A 86 -8.43 -14.33 -3.02
N SER A 87 -7.81 -15.33 -3.65
CA SER A 87 -7.76 -16.71 -3.15
C SER A 87 -6.42 -17.40 -3.42
N THR A 88 -6.26 -18.57 -2.80
CA THR A 88 -5.14 -19.48 -3.02
C THR A 88 -5.62 -20.93 -3.22
N ASP A 89 -4.82 -21.75 -3.91
CA ASP A 89 -5.09 -23.17 -4.18
C ASP A 89 -4.95 -24.07 -2.95
N GLY A 90 -4.51 -23.54 -1.82
CA GLY A 90 -4.32 -24.30 -0.57
C GLY A 90 -4.72 -23.50 0.66
N SER A 91 -4.71 -24.19 1.81
CA SER A 91 -5.01 -23.53 3.09
C SER A 91 -3.78 -22.84 3.68
N GLY A 92 -3.97 -21.68 4.27
CA GLY A 92 -2.88 -20.93 4.91
C GLY A 92 -3.32 -19.58 5.42
N GLU A 93 -2.43 -18.90 6.11
CA GLU A 93 -2.61 -17.50 6.50
C GLU A 93 -2.07 -16.61 5.38
N MET A 94 -2.76 -15.53 5.11
CA MET A 94 -2.28 -14.52 4.15
C MET A 94 -1.51 -13.43 4.89
N LEU A 95 -0.39 -13.05 4.32
CA LEU A 95 0.62 -12.19 4.91
C LEU A 95 1.02 -11.07 3.95
N ILE A 96 1.32 -9.90 4.49
CA ILE A 96 1.99 -8.84 3.75
C ILE A 96 3.36 -8.58 4.39
N GLN A 97 4.37 -8.49 3.56
CA GLN A 97 5.72 -8.12 3.95
C GLN A 97 6.09 -6.77 3.34
N LEU A 98 6.28 -5.77 4.19
CA LEU A 98 6.62 -4.42 3.75
C LEU A 98 8.09 -4.32 3.39
N GLY A 99 8.43 -3.42 2.49
CA GLY A 99 9.79 -3.21 2.05
C GLY A 99 10.13 -1.76 1.70
N THR A 100 11.43 -1.51 1.71
CA THR A 100 12.06 -0.25 1.36
C THR A 100 12.92 -0.42 0.11
N ALA A 101 13.63 0.61 -0.31
CA ALA A 101 14.64 0.50 -1.37
C ALA A 101 15.73 -0.53 -1.06
N SER A 102 15.98 -0.86 0.21
CA SER A 102 16.95 -1.88 0.64
C SER A 102 16.40 -3.31 0.58
N GLY A 103 15.12 -3.51 0.32
CA GLY A 103 14.46 -4.81 0.24
C GLY A 103 13.31 -4.98 1.23
N LEU A 104 12.82 -6.22 1.33
CA LEU A 104 11.74 -6.59 2.26
C LEU A 104 12.28 -6.66 3.69
N GLU A 105 11.46 -6.26 4.64
CA GLU A 105 11.81 -6.34 6.04
C GLU A 105 11.13 -7.53 6.71
N THR A 106 11.92 -8.35 7.42
CA THR A 106 11.51 -9.67 7.92
C THR A 106 11.35 -9.73 9.44
N SER A 107 11.40 -8.59 10.12
CA SER A 107 11.33 -8.54 11.59
C SER A 107 10.75 -7.22 12.09
N GLY A 108 10.45 -7.14 13.38
CA GLY A 108 9.99 -5.91 14.03
C GLY A 108 8.52 -5.57 13.79
N TYR A 109 7.73 -6.49 13.25
CA TYR A 109 6.28 -6.33 13.16
C TYR A 109 5.63 -6.58 14.52
N ARG A 110 4.55 -5.88 14.77
CA ARG A 110 3.55 -6.23 15.79
C ARG A 110 2.21 -6.28 15.08
N SER A 111 1.80 -7.47 14.73
CA SER A 111 0.63 -7.73 13.89
C SER A 111 -0.24 -8.82 14.51
N ARG A 112 -1.53 -8.64 14.45
CA ARG A 112 -2.51 -9.62 14.91
C ARG A 112 -3.70 -9.65 13.97
N SER A 113 -4.25 -10.86 13.78
CA SER A 113 -5.49 -11.11 13.06
C SER A 113 -6.41 -11.98 13.92
N VAL A 114 -7.70 -11.77 13.82
CA VAL A 114 -8.73 -12.54 14.49
C VAL A 114 -9.90 -12.79 13.54
N ASP A 115 -10.44 -14.00 13.54
CA ASP A 115 -11.67 -14.32 12.81
C ASP A 115 -12.92 -14.13 13.70
N ASP A 116 -14.09 -14.24 13.09
CA ASP A 116 -15.39 -14.12 13.77
C ASP A 116 -15.70 -15.28 14.74
N ALA A 117 -14.97 -16.39 14.67
CA ALA A 117 -15.03 -17.48 15.64
C ALA A 117 -14.13 -17.23 16.87
N GLY A 118 -13.37 -16.14 16.86
CA GLY A 118 -12.44 -15.78 17.93
C GLY A 118 -11.08 -16.47 17.85
N ASN A 119 -10.79 -17.18 16.74
CA ASN A 119 -9.44 -17.70 16.51
C ASN A 119 -8.53 -16.55 16.12
N ASP A 120 -7.35 -16.50 16.73
CA ASP A 120 -6.42 -15.40 16.48
C ASP A 120 -4.98 -15.87 16.37
N ASP A 121 -4.17 -15.09 15.65
CA ASP A 121 -2.73 -15.25 15.58
C ASP A 121 -2.01 -13.90 15.50
N GLY A 122 -0.75 -13.91 15.86
CA GLY A 122 0.13 -12.75 15.82
C GLY A 122 1.46 -13.06 15.17
N ARG A 123 2.04 -12.05 14.48
CA ARG A 123 3.31 -12.18 13.79
C ARG A 123 4.26 -11.04 14.14
N THR A 124 5.55 -11.38 14.22
CA THR A 124 6.65 -10.42 14.40
C THR A 124 7.51 -10.28 13.13
N THR A 125 7.22 -11.08 12.11
CA THR A 125 7.97 -11.16 10.86
C THR A 125 7.19 -10.60 9.65
N HIS A 126 5.87 -10.49 9.76
CA HIS A 126 4.96 -10.06 8.69
C HIS A 126 3.75 -9.33 9.27
N MET A 127 3.06 -8.59 8.44
CA MET A 127 1.67 -8.20 8.68
C MET A 127 0.79 -9.41 8.39
N ILE A 128 0.16 -10.00 9.40
CA ILE A 128 -0.86 -11.03 9.20
C ILE A 128 -2.19 -10.34 8.89
N ILE A 129 -2.83 -10.75 7.80
CA ILE A 129 -4.11 -10.16 7.35
C ILE A 129 -5.27 -11.15 7.44
N THR A 130 -5.00 -12.44 7.55
CA THR A 130 -6.02 -13.45 7.81
C THR A 130 -5.53 -14.50 8.78
N TYR A 131 -6.42 -15.00 9.64
CA TYR A 131 -6.23 -16.26 10.33
C TYR A 131 -6.81 -17.38 9.46
N GLY A 132 -5.98 -18.35 9.06
CA GLY A 132 -6.32 -19.57 8.36
C GLY A 132 -7.45 -19.50 7.32
N VAL A 133 -7.11 -19.47 6.05
CA VAL A 133 -8.07 -19.49 4.96
C VAL A 133 -8.02 -20.86 4.30
N ALA A 134 -9.17 -21.46 4.00
CA ALA A 134 -9.24 -22.70 3.24
C ALA A 134 -9.04 -22.45 1.74
N ALA A 135 -8.55 -23.43 1.01
CA ALA A 135 -8.43 -23.39 -0.45
C ALA A 135 -9.74 -22.95 -1.12
N GLY A 136 -9.62 -22.05 -2.09
CA GLY A 136 -10.74 -21.56 -2.88
C GLY A 136 -11.69 -20.60 -2.17
N ASN A 137 -11.45 -20.26 -0.89
CA ASN A 137 -12.17 -19.17 -0.26
C ASN A 137 -11.69 -17.84 -0.83
N GLN A 138 -12.59 -17.07 -1.40
CA GLN A 138 -12.32 -15.72 -1.88
C GLN A 138 -12.44 -14.72 -0.74
N LEU A 139 -11.55 -13.75 -0.72
CA LEU A 139 -11.47 -12.69 0.26
C LEU A 139 -11.69 -11.34 -0.40
N ASP A 140 -12.62 -10.58 0.15
CA ASP A 140 -12.94 -9.22 -0.25
C ASP A 140 -12.79 -8.30 0.93
N GLY A 141 -12.04 -7.20 0.77
CA GLY A 141 -11.85 -6.30 1.89
C GLY A 141 -10.84 -5.21 1.65
N ILE A 142 -10.49 -4.54 2.73
CA ILE A 142 -9.56 -3.41 2.71
C ILE A 142 -8.56 -3.49 3.85
N CYS A 143 -7.32 -3.13 3.54
CA CYS A 143 -6.28 -2.82 4.50
C CYS A 143 -5.92 -1.34 4.39
N SER A 144 -6.15 -0.58 5.44
CA SER A 144 -5.75 0.82 5.52
C SER A 144 -4.48 0.96 6.34
N MET A 145 -3.48 1.61 5.75
CA MET A 145 -2.19 1.90 6.37
C MET A 145 -1.97 3.40 6.47
N ARG A 146 -1.41 3.87 7.57
CA ARG A 146 -1.07 5.30 7.78
C ARG A 146 0.33 5.45 8.34
N LEU A 147 1.06 6.41 7.80
CA LEU A 147 2.36 6.82 8.32
C LEU A 147 2.14 7.63 9.61
N LYS A 148 2.36 6.98 10.75
CA LYS A 148 2.18 7.60 12.07
C LYS A 148 3.33 8.52 12.44
N ASP A 149 4.53 8.16 12.04
CA ASP A 149 5.77 8.87 12.40
C ASP A 149 6.74 8.84 11.21
N SER A 150 6.86 9.96 10.54
CA SER A 150 7.73 10.11 9.37
C SER A 150 9.21 10.09 9.71
N ALA A 151 9.61 10.50 10.90
CA ALA A 151 11.01 10.49 11.32
C ALA A 151 11.56 9.06 11.49
N ASN A 152 10.69 8.13 11.93
CA ASN A 152 11.04 6.73 12.16
C ASN A 152 10.38 5.79 11.13
N ASN A 153 9.75 6.30 10.08
CA ASN A 153 8.99 5.54 9.08
C ASN A 153 8.04 4.53 9.73
N THR A 154 7.34 4.94 10.79
CA THR A 154 6.46 4.07 11.55
C THR A 154 5.07 4.05 10.93
N TRP A 155 4.65 2.90 10.44
CA TRP A 155 3.35 2.64 9.87
C TRP A 155 2.45 1.90 10.84
N VAL A 156 1.19 2.30 10.90
CA VAL A 156 0.11 1.58 11.57
C VAL A 156 -0.90 1.15 10.54
N TRP A 157 -1.56 0.02 10.76
CA TRP A 157 -2.58 -0.50 9.88
C TRP A 157 -3.73 -1.14 10.62
N SER A 158 -4.86 -1.19 9.94
CA SER A 158 -6.01 -2.01 10.31
C SER A 158 -6.79 -2.38 9.06
N GLY A 159 -7.58 -3.44 9.15
CA GLY A 159 -8.43 -3.84 8.05
C GLY A 159 -9.38 -4.96 8.42
N SER A 160 -10.21 -5.33 7.46
CA SER A 160 -11.13 -6.43 7.57
C SER A 160 -11.41 -7.07 6.21
N TRP A 161 -11.81 -8.35 6.24
CA TRP A 161 -12.19 -9.13 5.08
C TRP A 161 -13.51 -9.82 5.31
N ALA A 162 -14.34 -9.86 4.26
CA ALA A 162 -15.39 -10.84 4.12
C ALA A 162 -14.84 -12.07 3.40
N ARG A 163 -15.31 -13.24 3.77
CA ARG A 163 -14.89 -14.52 3.22
C ARG A 163 -16.06 -15.19 2.51
N SER A 164 -15.88 -15.60 1.24
CA SER A 164 -16.83 -16.46 0.53
C SER A 164 -16.66 -17.92 0.98
N GLY A 165 -17.62 -18.79 0.65
CA GLY A 165 -17.55 -20.22 0.93
C GLY A 165 -17.94 -20.60 2.35
N THR A 166 -17.21 -20.21 3.35
CA THR A 166 -17.65 -20.18 4.74
C THR A 166 -17.90 -18.72 5.11
N VAL A 167 -19.14 -18.36 5.35
CA VAL A 167 -19.49 -16.98 5.75
C VAL A 167 -18.70 -16.63 7.00
N GLY A 168 -17.91 -15.57 6.94
CA GLY A 168 -17.07 -15.15 8.05
C GLY A 168 -16.31 -13.87 7.74
N MET A 169 -15.79 -13.27 8.78
CA MET A 169 -14.97 -12.08 8.71
C MET A 169 -13.65 -12.26 9.45
N ASN A 170 -12.63 -11.59 8.97
CA ASN A 170 -11.38 -11.39 9.69
C ASN A 170 -11.15 -9.90 9.94
N PHE A 171 -10.59 -9.61 11.11
CA PHE A 171 -10.12 -8.29 11.51
C PHE A 171 -8.62 -8.38 11.79
N PHE A 172 -7.88 -7.37 11.42
CA PHE A 172 -6.44 -7.35 11.67
C PHE A 172 -5.95 -5.94 11.94
N ALA A 173 -4.87 -5.84 12.71
CA ALA A 173 -4.22 -4.58 13.01
C ALA A 173 -2.76 -4.80 13.40
N GLY A 174 -2.00 -3.70 13.34
CA GLY A 174 -0.62 -3.74 13.79
C GLY A 174 0.17 -2.48 13.49
N PHE A 175 1.47 -2.58 13.73
CA PHE A 175 2.40 -1.54 13.35
C PHE A 175 3.80 -2.09 13.05
N LYS A 176 4.60 -1.27 12.34
CA LYS A 176 6.02 -1.50 12.10
C LYS A 176 6.73 -0.19 11.81
N SER A 177 7.94 -0.03 12.36
CA SER A 177 8.89 0.98 11.92
C SER A 177 9.81 0.37 10.86
N LEU A 178 9.83 0.98 9.67
CA LEU A 178 10.66 0.57 8.54
C LEU A 178 12.02 1.27 8.61
N GLY A 179 13.06 0.64 8.06
CA GLY A 179 14.40 1.22 7.95
C GLY A 179 14.52 2.37 6.94
N GLY A 180 13.44 2.72 6.24
CA GLY A 180 13.36 3.79 5.25
C GLY A 180 11.95 3.97 4.72
N ALA A 181 11.77 4.85 3.75
CA ALA A 181 10.47 5.03 3.10
C ALA A 181 9.97 3.72 2.47
N ILE A 182 8.68 3.45 2.61
CA ILE A 182 8.05 2.30 1.95
C ILE A 182 8.12 2.49 0.42
N THR A 183 8.53 1.45 -0.31
CA THR A 183 8.60 1.47 -1.78
C THR A 183 7.96 0.26 -2.42
N ARG A 184 7.70 -0.78 -1.63
CA ARG A 184 7.13 -2.06 -2.07
C ARG A 184 6.49 -2.82 -0.91
N PHE A 185 5.70 -3.82 -1.26
CA PHE A 185 5.37 -4.93 -0.37
C PHE A 185 5.16 -6.21 -1.19
N ASP A 186 5.26 -7.34 -0.52
CA ASP A 186 4.91 -8.63 -1.10
C ASP A 186 3.71 -9.22 -0.35
N LEU A 187 2.69 -9.67 -1.10
CA LEU A 187 1.60 -10.47 -0.57
C LEU A 187 2.02 -11.94 -0.70
N THR A 188 2.02 -12.66 0.41
CA THR A 188 2.48 -14.04 0.53
C THR A 188 1.54 -14.86 1.42
N ASN A 189 1.84 -16.12 1.61
CA ASN A 189 1.09 -16.98 2.53
C ASN A 189 2.02 -17.98 3.25
N THR A 190 1.57 -18.51 4.40
CA THR A 190 2.41 -19.38 5.25
C THR A 190 2.72 -20.73 4.65
N ALA A 191 1.93 -21.22 3.71
CA ALA A 191 2.07 -22.57 3.11
C ALA A 191 2.72 -22.55 1.72
N ALA A 192 3.15 -21.39 1.23
CA ALA A 192 3.66 -21.19 -0.12
C ALA A 192 2.68 -21.69 -1.21
N ASN A 193 1.37 -21.59 -0.93
CA ASN A 193 0.31 -21.89 -1.89
C ASN A 193 0.35 -20.93 -3.06
N THR A 194 -0.12 -21.36 -4.22
CA THR A 194 -0.26 -20.52 -5.40
C THR A 194 -1.49 -19.60 -5.24
N TRP A 195 -1.32 -18.34 -5.54
CA TRP A 195 -2.43 -17.39 -5.70
C TRP A 195 -3.15 -17.73 -7.02
N ASP A 196 -4.45 -17.94 -6.98
CA ASP A 196 -5.20 -18.52 -8.10
C ASP A 196 -6.38 -17.67 -8.58
N ALA A 197 -6.79 -16.64 -7.83
CA ALA A 197 -7.84 -15.73 -8.25
C ALA A 197 -7.71 -14.34 -7.59
N GLY A 198 -8.43 -13.39 -8.18
CA GLY A 198 -8.63 -12.04 -7.66
C GLY A 198 -7.58 -11.03 -8.09
N ASP A 199 -7.74 -9.84 -7.56
CA ASP A 199 -6.82 -8.73 -7.75
C ASP A 199 -6.74 -7.82 -6.51
N LEU A 200 -5.81 -6.91 -6.56
CA LEU A 200 -5.70 -5.82 -5.59
C LEU A 200 -5.41 -4.50 -6.28
N VAL A 201 -5.86 -3.43 -5.67
CA VAL A 201 -5.59 -2.06 -6.09
C VAL A 201 -5.17 -1.22 -4.89
N LEU A 202 -4.25 -0.28 -5.11
CA LEU A 202 -3.79 0.63 -4.06
C LEU A 202 -4.30 2.04 -4.31
N TYR A 203 -4.69 2.69 -3.23
CA TYR A 203 -4.93 4.12 -3.19
C TYR A 203 -3.89 4.76 -2.28
N TYR A 204 -3.27 5.84 -2.76
CA TYR A 204 -2.20 6.57 -2.06
C TYR A 204 -2.68 7.96 -1.66
N SER A 205 -2.31 8.39 -0.47
CA SER A 205 -2.56 9.76 0.03
C SER A 205 -1.36 10.34 0.74
#